data_628b010c7d4654a5cd2912d341890295
#
_entry.id   628b010c7d4654a5cd2912d341890295
#
_cell.length_a   1.000
_cell.length_b   1.000
_cell.length_c   1.000
_cell.angle_alpha   90.00
_cell.angle_beta   90.00
_cell.angle_gamma   90.00
#
_symmetry.space_group_name_H-M   'P 1'
#
loop_
_entity.id
_entity.type
_entity.pdbx_description
1 polymer ?
#
loop_
_entity_poly.entity_id
_entity_poly.type
_entity_poly.pdbx_seq_one_letter_code
_entity_poly.pdbx_strand_id
1 'polypeptide(L)'
;MRNRGSLSFFRWGSLVLILLAVVVTTLQLVRFSRLWINFPSNLSIAGIPVGQLTRQQAIERLLTIYSQPVELYYNEAIIQLDPTAVGFALDTDVILAAAEQERTLTSFWEAFWNYLWDRPVQPVDIPLRASYSDDRLRAYLQTEIASRYDQPATPALPIVGTTNFKVGTPGSELDIERSIPLIETVLFSRNQRSLVLPIKKTSPSHPSFQNLEVLLRQIIDLSGFDGVIGIYVEDLQAGQDINFILDQGTHVATPPDVVFSASSTIKIPIMVSVFRHIGENIDAESVKNLEDMIAKSINSASDWLMQNKIDRDNGPILVTEDMQTLGLNNTFLAGHFYPGAPLLHVYSTSANQRTDVSTDPDPYSQTTPLEIGQLLQDIYQCANISGGSLFAAFPAEITQTECQSMINYLIQDRIALLIQAGVPDGTNVAHKHGWVTDMYGIIHDLSDAAIVFSPGGDYVFTVYMYHPVQIVFDPANELVKNLSRAIYNYYNIPTP
;
A
#
# COMPACT_ATOMS: atom_id res chain seq x y z
N MET A 1 45.38 96.10 53.79
CA MET A 1 44.82 95.02 54.57
C MET A 1 44.52 93.82 53.62
N ARG A 2 45.28 92.82 53.70
CA ARG A 2 45.25 91.61 52.81
C ARG A 2 44.17 90.64 53.28
N ASN A 3 43.26 90.32 52.42
CA ASN A 3 42.07 89.49 52.63
C ASN A 3 42.46 88.06 53.08
N ARG A 4 42.64 87.80 54.38
CA ARG A 4 42.95 86.46 54.94
C ARG A 4 41.67 85.59 55.18
N GLY A 5 40.44 86.12 55.01
CA GLY A 5 39.22 85.44 55.31
C GLY A 5 38.72 84.49 54.18
N SER A 6 38.98 84.74 52.90
CA SER A 6 38.51 83.89 51.79
C SER A 6 39.21 82.55 51.65
N LEU A 7 40.51 82.49 52.00
CA LEU A 7 41.29 81.27 51.92
C LEU A 7 40.93 80.22 52.99
N SER A 8 40.42 80.64 54.11
CA SER A 8 39.94 79.77 55.19
C SER A 8 38.56 79.16 54.82
N PHE A 9 37.66 79.93 54.27
CA PHE A 9 36.36 79.46 53.80
C PHE A 9 36.48 78.39 52.70
N PHE A 10 37.38 78.60 51.75
CA PHE A 10 37.66 77.60 50.70
C PHE A 10 38.33 76.30 51.25
N ARG A 11 39.15 76.40 52.26
CA ARG A 11 39.77 75.27 52.95
C ARG A 11 38.72 74.43 53.71
N TRP A 12 37.89 75.07 54.47
CA TRP A 12 36.75 74.37 55.17
C TRP A 12 35.70 73.78 54.18
N GLY A 13 35.35 74.50 53.11
CA GLY A 13 34.46 74.00 52.03
C GLY A 13 35.06 72.79 51.32
N SER A 14 36.34 72.81 50.98
CA SER A 14 37.02 71.67 50.37
C SER A 14 37.14 70.48 51.34
N LEU A 15 37.39 70.70 52.64
CA LEU A 15 37.39 69.62 53.62
C LEU A 15 35.97 68.96 53.73
N VAL A 16 34.96 69.75 53.81
CA VAL A 16 33.56 69.23 53.84
C VAL A 16 33.17 68.44 52.56
N LEU A 17 33.59 68.94 51.39
CA LEU A 17 33.39 68.21 50.12
C LEU A 17 34.18 66.91 50.07
N ILE A 18 35.45 66.92 50.56
CA ILE A 18 36.22 65.68 50.62
C ILE A 18 35.61 64.70 51.61
N LEU A 19 35.14 65.14 52.75
CA LEU A 19 34.54 64.30 53.75
C LEU A 19 33.21 63.75 53.26
N LEU A 20 32.42 64.55 52.53
CA LEU A 20 31.21 64.10 51.89
C LEU A 20 31.47 63.05 50.79
N ALA A 21 32.51 63.27 49.97
CA ALA A 21 32.92 62.33 48.91
C ALA A 21 33.36 60.99 49.52
N VAL A 22 34.15 61.00 50.61
CA VAL A 22 34.61 59.81 51.36
C VAL A 22 33.41 59.05 51.93
N VAL A 23 32.43 59.76 52.54
CA VAL A 23 31.20 59.13 53.10
C VAL A 23 30.38 58.51 51.99
N VAL A 24 30.13 59.21 50.86
CA VAL A 24 29.39 58.72 49.71
C VAL A 24 30.10 57.49 49.09
N THR A 25 31.41 57.58 48.87
CA THR A 25 32.17 56.47 48.34
C THR A 25 32.19 55.25 49.25
N THR A 26 32.28 55.47 50.56
CA THR A 26 32.22 54.38 51.54
C THR A 26 30.80 53.74 51.58
N LEU A 27 29.75 54.51 51.48
CA LEU A 27 28.36 54.01 51.38
C LEU A 27 28.16 53.21 50.10
N GLN A 28 28.67 53.71 48.98
CA GLN A 28 28.62 53.00 47.69
C GLN A 28 29.46 51.71 47.74
N LEU A 29 30.63 51.72 48.36
CA LEU A 29 31.46 50.54 48.56
C LEU A 29 30.76 49.47 49.40
N VAL A 30 30.09 49.85 50.48
CA VAL A 30 29.32 48.92 51.31
C VAL A 30 28.12 48.35 50.51
N ARG A 31 27.42 49.19 49.72
CA ARG A 31 26.35 48.72 48.83
C ARG A 31 26.88 47.76 47.79
N PHE A 32 27.97 48.14 47.08
CA PHE A 32 28.58 47.30 46.07
C PHE A 32 29.13 45.99 46.66
N SER A 33 29.75 46.02 47.85
CA SER A 33 30.22 44.80 48.53
C SER A 33 29.13 43.78 48.80
N ARG A 34 27.91 44.24 49.10
CA ARG A 34 26.72 43.37 49.24
C ARG A 34 26.26 42.82 47.89
N LEU A 35 26.31 43.63 46.82
CA LEU A 35 25.96 43.19 45.48
C LEU A 35 27.01 42.25 44.89
N TRP A 36 28.28 42.35 45.28
CA TRP A 36 29.40 41.55 44.81
C TRP A 36 29.28 40.06 45.17
N ILE A 37 28.46 39.72 46.17
CA ILE A 37 28.16 38.33 46.53
C ILE A 37 27.24 37.65 45.47
N ASN A 38 26.47 38.46 44.77
CA ASN A 38 25.51 38.01 43.73
C ASN A 38 26.21 37.98 42.34
N PHE A 39 25.53 37.38 41.35
CA PHE A 39 26.03 37.38 39.97
C PHE A 39 26.08 38.80 39.39
N PRO A 40 27.04 39.09 38.49
CA PRO A 40 27.14 40.38 37.81
C PRO A 40 25.84 40.76 37.10
N SER A 41 25.50 42.06 37.08
CA SER A 41 24.22 42.55 36.53
C SER A 41 24.03 42.29 35.06
N ASN A 42 25.10 42.05 34.32
CA ASN A 42 25.13 41.79 32.88
C ASN A 42 25.06 40.29 32.53
N LEU A 43 24.90 39.39 33.52
CA LEU A 43 24.96 37.96 33.31
C LEU A 43 23.54 37.40 32.97
N SER A 44 23.47 36.61 31.91
CA SER A 44 22.36 35.74 31.59
C SER A 44 22.79 34.30 31.44
N ILE A 45 21.90 33.37 31.62
CA ILE A 45 22.09 31.94 31.37
C ILE A 45 20.99 31.48 30.39
N ALA A 46 21.37 31.01 29.23
CA ALA A 46 20.48 30.67 28.15
C ALA A 46 19.48 31.81 27.82
N GLY A 47 19.97 33.04 27.81
CA GLY A 47 19.19 34.26 27.62
C GLY A 47 18.26 34.61 28.79
N ILE A 48 18.30 33.89 29.92
CA ILE A 48 17.51 34.20 31.13
C ILE A 48 18.36 35.12 32.01
N PRO A 49 17.95 36.35 32.32
CA PRO A 49 18.69 37.26 33.16
C PRO A 49 18.84 36.71 34.59
N VAL A 50 20.05 36.50 35.04
CA VAL A 50 20.39 36.06 36.41
C VAL A 50 21.22 37.08 37.17
N GLY A 51 21.45 38.24 36.57
CA GLY A 51 22.18 39.34 37.22
C GLY A 51 21.58 39.73 38.56
N GLN A 52 22.44 40.02 39.53
CA GLN A 52 22.08 40.41 40.91
C GLN A 52 21.36 39.32 41.74
N LEU A 53 21.17 38.11 41.20
CA LEU A 53 20.62 36.96 41.94
C LEU A 53 21.75 36.22 42.69
N THR A 54 21.38 35.58 43.78
CA THR A 54 22.21 34.57 44.43
C THR A 54 22.24 33.28 43.58
N ARG A 55 23.24 32.41 43.85
CA ARG A 55 23.33 31.08 43.20
C ARG A 55 22.01 30.30 43.27
N GLN A 56 21.43 30.26 44.48
CA GLN A 56 20.16 29.53 44.69
C GLN A 56 19.02 30.14 43.90
N GLN A 57 18.86 31.47 43.93
CA GLN A 57 17.82 32.16 43.19
C GLN A 57 17.97 31.99 41.67
N ALA A 58 19.19 31.95 41.15
CA ALA A 58 19.45 31.71 39.73
C ALA A 58 19.02 30.28 39.32
N ILE A 59 19.37 29.25 40.13
CA ILE A 59 18.94 27.88 39.91
C ILE A 59 17.42 27.77 39.97
N GLU A 60 16.78 28.32 40.98
CA GLU A 60 15.31 28.30 41.13
C GLU A 60 14.63 28.94 39.93
N ARG A 61 15.19 30.03 39.40
CA ARG A 61 14.65 30.71 38.22
C ARG A 61 14.79 29.84 36.95
N LEU A 62 15.93 29.17 36.77
CA LEU A 62 16.11 28.25 35.65
C LEU A 62 15.18 27.04 35.78
N LEU A 63 15.11 26.42 36.93
CA LEU A 63 14.21 25.29 37.18
C LEU A 63 12.75 25.66 36.94
N THR A 64 12.29 26.84 37.40
CA THR A 64 10.93 27.30 37.16
C THR A 64 10.58 27.38 35.68
N ILE A 65 11.52 27.70 34.81
CA ILE A 65 11.28 27.80 33.37
C ILE A 65 11.38 26.42 32.70
N TYR A 66 12.41 25.65 33.00
CA TYR A 66 12.69 24.40 32.30
C TYR A 66 11.92 23.18 32.83
N SER A 67 11.35 23.25 34.06
CA SER A 67 10.43 22.23 34.57
C SER A 67 9.00 22.37 34.09
N GLN A 68 8.66 23.44 33.38
CA GLN A 68 7.32 23.57 32.81
C GLN A 68 7.06 22.44 31.82
N PRO A 69 5.88 21.81 31.85
CA PRO A 69 5.51 20.79 30.89
C PRO A 69 5.60 21.28 29.44
N VAL A 70 5.93 20.37 28.54
CA VAL A 70 5.93 20.61 27.10
C VAL A 70 4.61 20.08 26.53
N GLU A 71 3.88 20.91 25.81
CA GLU A 71 2.65 20.53 25.13
C GLU A 71 2.97 19.83 23.82
N LEU A 72 2.65 18.55 23.72
CA LEU A 72 2.78 17.76 22.52
C LEU A 72 1.41 17.62 21.87
N TYR A 73 1.28 18.06 20.63
CA TYR A 73 0.05 17.95 19.84
C TYR A 73 0.13 16.72 18.95
N TYR A 74 -0.76 15.77 19.15
CA TYR A 74 -0.92 14.59 18.33
C TYR A 74 -2.36 14.58 17.74
N ASN A 75 -2.51 14.91 16.45
CA ASN A 75 -3.81 15.23 15.84
C ASN A 75 -4.57 16.28 16.70
N GLU A 76 -5.71 15.92 17.24
CA GLU A 76 -6.52 16.79 18.12
C GLU A 76 -6.17 16.63 19.61
N ALA A 77 -5.34 15.67 19.96
CA ALA A 77 -4.96 15.41 21.35
C ALA A 77 -3.80 16.32 21.79
N ILE A 78 -3.92 16.86 23.02
CA ILE A 78 -2.87 17.65 23.68
C ILE A 78 -2.32 16.83 24.83
N ILE A 79 -1.04 16.53 24.79
CA ILE A 79 -0.34 15.69 25.74
C ILE A 79 0.68 16.54 26.47
N GLN A 80 0.63 16.54 27.80
CA GLN A 80 1.60 17.27 28.63
C GLN A 80 2.78 16.36 28.95
N LEU A 81 3.94 16.67 28.38
CA LEU A 81 5.20 15.98 28.68
C LEU A 81 5.88 16.68 29.86
N ASP A 82 5.96 16.01 31.02
CA ASP A 82 6.82 16.44 32.11
C ASP A 82 8.28 16.18 31.71
N PRO A 83 9.17 17.20 31.69
CA PRO A 83 10.57 17.02 31.35
C PRO A 83 11.29 15.96 32.20
N THR A 84 10.90 15.80 33.46
CA THR A 84 11.50 14.81 34.36
C THR A 84 11.18 13.36 33.97
N ALA A 85 10.04 13.13 33.32
CA ALA A 85 9.64 11.80 32.86
C ALA A 85 10.62 11.22 31.84
N VAL A 86 11.23 12.07 31.01
CA VAL A 86 12.24 11.70 30.03
C VAL A 86 13.69 11.91 30.55
N GLY A 87 13.84 12.14 31.86
CA GLY A 87 15.12 12.31 32.50
C GLY A 87 15.82 13.65 32.18
N PHE A 88 15.04 14.66 31.75
CA PHE A 88 15.60 15.99 31.53
C PHE A 88 16.05 16.61 32.86
N ALA A 89 17.32 16.99 32.96
CA ALA A 89 17.90 17.61 34.12
C ALA A 89 18.91 18.69 33.72
N LEU A 90 18.89 19.80 34.42
CA LEU A 90 19.90 20.85 34.28
C LEU A 90 21.19 20.42 34.99
N ASP A 91 22.34 20.62 34.35
CA ASP A 91 23.65 20.47 34.98
C ASP A 91 23.98 21.76 35.77
N THR A 92 23.35 21.86 36.92
CA THR A 92 23.41 23.07 37.77
C THR A 92 24.84 23.36 38.24
N ASP A 93 25.66 22.32 38.45
CA ASP A 93 27.03 22.50 38.94
C ASP A 93 27.93 23.09 37.86
N VAL A 94 27.82 22.60 36.62
CA VAL A 94 28.58 23.14 35.48
C VAL A 94 28.11 24.54 35.12
N ILE A 95 26.81 24.80 35.14
CA ILE A 95 26.26 26.14 34.88
C ILE A 95 26.75 27.15 35.93
N LEU A 96 26.67 26.78 37.22
CA LEU A 96 27.14 27.65 38.29
C LEU A 96 28.66 27.87 38.25
N ALA A 97 29.45 26.85 37.96
CA ALA A 97 30.88 26.98 37.81
C ALA A 97 31.25 27.97 36.69
N ALA A 98 30.57 27.90 35.55
CA ALA A 98 30.74 28.84 34.45
C ALA A 98 30.35 30.27 34.86
N ALA A 99 29.22 30.44 35.57
CA ALA A 99 28.81 31.75 36.08
C ALA A 99 29.77 32.35 37.10
N GLU A 100 30.34 31.51 37.97
CA GLU A 100 31.38 31.95 38.94
C GLU A 100 32.69 32.33 38.23
N GLN A 101 33.07 31.60 37.18
CA GLN A 101 34.22 31.95 36.38
C GLN A 101 34.09 33.35 35.80
N GLU A 102 32.94 33.66 35.18
CA GLU A 102 32.66 34.99 34.64
C GLU A 102 32.72 36.08 35.75
N ARG A 103 32.18 35.81 36.94
CA ARG A 103 32.27 36.75 38.08
C ARG A 103 33.69 37.05 38.48
N THR A 104 34.61 36.06 38.41
CA THR A 104 36.02 36.21 38.86
C THR A 104 36.94 36.81 37.80
N LEU A 105 36.49 36.93 36.53
CA LEU A 105 37.27 37.55 35.45
C LEU A 105 37.57 39.03 35.71
N THR A 106 36.64 39.74 36.36
CA THR A 106 36.81 41.16 36.71
C THR A 106 37.25 41.30 38.15
N SER A 107 38.29 42.07 38.41
CA SER A 107 38.73 42.34 39.79
C SER A 107 37.68 43.13 40.56
N PHE A 108 37.63 42.99 41.92
CA PHE A 108 36.69 43.69 42.78
C PHE A 108 36.76 45.21 42.57
N TRP A 109 37.99 45.75 42.53
CA TRP A 109 38.18 47.20 42.41
C TRP A 109 37.83 47.74 41.02
N GLU A 110 38.10 47.00 39.99
CA GLU A 110 37.70 47.37 38.63
C GLU A 110 36.16 47.37 38.49
N ALA A 111 35.50 46.34 38.97
CA ALA A 111 34.05 46.23 38.99
C ALA A 111 33.43 47.34 39.85
N PHE A 112 34.04 47.70 41.03
CA PHE A 112 33.58 48.80 41.86
C PHE A 112 33.67 50.13 41.12
N TRP A 113 34.77 50.42 40.44
CA TRP A 113 34.92 51.64 39.65
C TRP A 113 33.93 51.71 38.48
N ASN A 114 33.67 50.60 37.77
CA ASN A 114 32.67 50.54 36.75
C ASN A 114 31.26 50.79 37.32
N TYR A 115 30.93 50.22 38.49
CA TYR A 115 29.69 50.50 39.19
C TYR A 115 29.55 51.98 39.64
N LEU A 116 30.60 52.54 40.18
CA LEU A 116 30.58 53.93 40.69
C LEU A 116 30.36 54.96 39.58
N TRP A 117 30.91 54.69 38.38
CA TRP A 117 30.84 55.59 37.24
C TRP A 117 29.79 55.17 36.22
N ASP A 118 28.92 54.23 36.58
CA ASP A 118 27.83 53.68 35.70
C ASP A 118 28.35 53.32 34.29
N ARG A 119 29.51 52.65 34.21
CA ARG A 119 30.09 52.25 32.95
C ARG A 119 29.35 51.06 32.39
N PRO A 120 28.97 51.02 31.09
CA PRO A 120 28.31 49.89 30.49
C PRO A 120 29.20 48.65 30.49
N VAL A 121 28.70 47.57 31.04
CA VAL A 121 29.34 46.25 31.04
C VAL A 121 28.76 45.44 29.92
N GLN A 122 29.62 44.77 29.13
CA GLN A 122 29.16 43.91 28.02
C GLN A 122 28.27 42.77 28.56
N PRO A 123 27.14 42.49 27.90
CA PRO A 123 26.30 41.37 28.28
C PRO A 123 27.02 40.02 28.04
N VAL A 124 26.94 39.13 29.01
CA VAL A 124 27.48 37.77 28.94
C VAL A 124 26.36 36.78 29.06
N ASP A 125 26.25 35.85 28.12
CA ASP A 125 25.28 34.76 28.14
C ASP A 125 25.96 33.41 28.22
N ILE A 126 25.69 32.66 29.28
CA ILE A 126 26.19 31.32 29.47
C ILE A 126 25.24 30.33 28.79
N PRO A 127 25.76 29.42 27.94
CA PRO A 127 24.93 28.44 27.29
C PRO A 127 24.30 27.46 28.30
N LEU A 128 23.08 27.02 28.02
CA LEU A 128 22.40 25.98 28.80
C LEU A 128 23.22 24.68 28.79
N ARG A 129 23.35 24.09 29.96
CA ARG A 129 23.88 22.74 30.12
C ARG A 129 22.79 21.88 30.76
N ALA A 130 22.31 20.94 30.01
CA ALA A 130 21.25 19.99 30.42
C ALA A 130 21.49 18.67 29.70
N SER A 131 20.91 17.61 30.24
CA SER A 131 20.90 16.29 29.65
C SER A 131 19.46 15.71 29.69
N TYR A 132 19.18 14.78 28.83
CA TYR A 132 17.97 13.95 28.86
C TYR A 132 18.34 12.51 28.49
N SER A 133 17.40 11.58 28.68
CA SER A 133 17.61 10.18 28.29
C SER A 133 16.83 9.88 27.01
N ASP A 134 17.55 9.61 25.91
CA ASP A 134 16.95 9.19 24.63
C ASP A 134 16.10 7.92 24.81
N ASP A 135 16.59 6.94 25.57
CA ASP A 135 15.89 5.70 25.84
C ASP A 135 14.56 5.93 26.58
N ARG A 136 14.55 6.83 27.59
CA ARG A 136 13.32 7.17 28.31
C ARG A 136 12.36 7.95 27.42
N LEU A 137 12.85 8.88 26.62
CA LEU A 137 12.03 9.62 25.69
C LEU A 137 11.40 8.69 24.65
N ARG A 138 12.18 7.77 24.08
CA ARG A 138 11.71 6.75 23.16
C ARG A 138 10.64 5.85 23.80
N ALA A 139 10.90 5.35 25.00
CA ALA A 139 9.94 4.54 25.74
C ALA A 139 8.66 5.31 26.03
N TYR A 140 8.77 6.59 26.45
CA TYR A 140 7.59 7.45 26.67
C TYR A 140 6.76 7.62 25.39
N LEU A 141 7.41 7.90 24.25
CA LEU A 141 6.73 8.04 22.96
C LEU A 141 6.03 6.75 22.55
N GLN A 142 6.65 5.59 22.80
CA GLN A 142 6.07 4.28 22.47
C GLN A 142 4.90 3.90 23.40
N THR A 143 5.10 4.04 24.73
CA THR A 143 4.15 3.51 25.70
C THR A 143 3.03 4.48 26.07
N GLU A 144 3.31 5.78 26.10
CA GLU A 144 2.33 6.77 26.53
C GLU A 144 1.64 7.48 25.37
N ILE A 145 2.29 7.58 24.21
CA ILE A 145 1.72 8.27 23.06
C ILE A 145 1.29 7.28 21.99
N ALA A 146 2.20 6.55 21.36
CA ALA A 146 1.88 5.67 20.25
C ALA A 146 0.83 4.63 20.63
N SER A 147 1.00 3.94 21.78
CA SER A 147 0.06 2.90 22.23
C SER A 147 -1.38 3.41 22.49
N ARG A 148 -1.54 4.70 22.75
CA ARG A 148 -2.85 5.30 23.11
C ARG A 148 -3.51 6.06 21.98
N TYR A 149 -2.72 6.64 21.09
CA TYR A 149 -3.21 7.59 20.09
C TYR A 149 -2.99 7.13 18.66
N ASP A 150 -2.10 6.16 18.40
CA ASP A 150 -1.96 5.57 17.08
C ASP A 150 -3.24 4.83 16.71
N GLN A 151 -3.66 5.02 15.47
CA GLN A 151 -4.82 4.34 14.91
C GLN A 151 -4.34 3.42 13.79
N PRO A 152 -4.45 2.09 13.93
CA PRO A 152 -4.10 1.18 12.86
C PRO A 152 -5.01 1.40 11.65
N ALA A 153 -4.45 1.25 10.45
CA ALA A 153 -5.26 1.24 9.25
C ALA A 153 -6.25 0.07 9.30
N THR A 154 -7.48 0.30 8.87
CA THR A 154 -8.46 -0.79 8.71
C THR A 154 -8.48 -1.26 7.27
N PRO A 155 -8.56 -2.59 7.01
CA PRO A 155 -8.62 -3.11 5.66
C PRO A 155 -9.94 -2.70 4.98
N ALA A 156 -9.93 -2.68 3.64
CA ALA A 156 -11.16 -2.66 2.89
C ALA A 156 -11.89 -4.02 3.05
N LEU A 157 -13.22 -4.00 3.07
CA LEU A 157 -14.05 -5.20 3.31
C LEU A 157 -15.17 -5.28 2.27
N PRO A 158 -15.58 -6.49 1.83
CA PRO A 158 -16.71 -6.66 0.93
C PRO A 158 -18.02 -6.18 1.58
N ILE A 159 -18.87 -5.56 0.76
CA ILE A 159 -20.22 -5.14 1.18
C ILE A 159 -21.19 -6.25 0.77
N VAL A 160 -21.73 -6.95 1.75
CA VAL A 160 -22.66 -8.06 1.56
C VAL A 160 -23.85 -7.66 0.67
N GLY A 161 -24.20 -8.50 -0.29
CA GLY A 161 -25.31 -8.26 -1.23
C GLY A 161 -25.01 -7.25 -2.34
N THR A 162 -23.74 -6.87 -2.52
CA THR A 162 -23.29 -5.98 -3.61
C THR A 162 -22.04 -6.53 -4.28
N THR A 163 -21.58 -5.86 -5.34
CA THR A 163 -20.28 -6.15 -6.00
C THR A 163 -19.17 -5.23 -5.53
N ASN A 164 -19.37 -4.50 -4.42
CA ASN A 164 -18.48 -3.43 -3.99
C ASN A 164 -17.75 -3.76 -2.70
N PHE A 165 -16.68 -2.98 -2.45
CA PHE A 165 -15.92 -3.01 -1.22
C PHE A 165 -16.09 -1.69 -0.47
N LYS A 166 -16.26 -1.77 0.85
CA LYS A 166 -16.14 -0.61 1.74
C LYS A 166 -14.66 -0.25 1.83
N VAL A 167 -14.34 0.99 1.48
CA VAL A 167 -12.97 1.49 1.56
C VAL A 167 -12.48 1.40 3.01
N GLY A 168 -11.24 0.94 3.20
CA GLY A 168 -10.58 0.94 4.49
C GLY A 168 -10.26 2.37 4.95
N THR A 169 -10.03 2.54 6.24
CA THR A 169 -9.60 3.84 6.78
C THR A 169 -8.08 3.89 6.90
N PRO A 170 -7.44 5.01 6.51
CA PRO A 170 -6.01 5.19 6.71
C PRO A 170 -5.67 5.14 8.20
N GLY A 171 -4.55 4.54 8.52
CA GLY A 171 -3.99 4.60 9.86
C GLY A 171 -3.14 5.86 10.08
N SER A 172 -2.85 6.14 11.34
CA SER A 172 -1.91 7.16 11.75
C SER A 172 -0.98 6.58 12.82
N GLU A 173 0.31 6.72 12.62
CA GLU A 173 1.35 6.23 13.52
C GLU A 173 2.31 7.36 13.87
N LEU A 174 2.74 7.44 15.12
CA LEU A 174 3.73 8.41 15.56
C LEU A 174 5.09 8.16 14.86
N ASP A 175 5.63 9.19 14.21
CA ASP A 175 7.01 9.13 13.73
C ASP A 175 7.98 9.41 14.89
N ILE A 176 8.31 8.37 15.65
CA ILE A 176 9.16 8.45 16.84
C ILE A 176 10.53 9.01 16.48
N GLU A 177 11.15 8.55 15.40
CA GLU A 177 12.49 8.95 15.00
C GLU A 177 12.59 10.45 14.67
N ARG A 178 11.54 10.99 14.04
CA ARG A 178 11.46 12.43 13.77
C ARG A 178 11.01 13.24 14.98
N SER A 179 10.29 12.64 15.91
CA SER A 179 9.80 13.31 17.13
C SER A 179 10.91 13.60 18.12
N ILE A 180 11.87 12.69 18.29
CA ILE A 180 12.95 12.79 19.27
C ILE A 180 13.75 14.11 19.12
N PRO A 181 14.37 14.44 17.98
CA PRO A 181 15.14 15.68 17.85
C PRO A 181 14.29 16.94 17.95
N LEU A 182 13.02 16.86 17.60
CA LEU A 182 12.11 17.99 17.74
C LEU A 182 11.76 18.25 19.20
N ILE A 183 11.51 17.20 19.98
CA ILE A 183 11.24 17.30 21.43
C ILE A 183 12.51 17.78 22.14
N GLU A 184 13.68 17.27 21.79
CA GLU A 184 14.96 17.78 22.32
C GLU A 184 15.04 19.29 22.15
N THR A 185 14.83 19.81 20.94
CA THR A 185 14.86 21.24 20.64
C THR A 185 13.92 22.04 21.57
N VAL A 186 12.72 21.54 21.84
CA VAL A 186 11.73 22.19 22.70
C VAL A 186 12.09 22.07 24.18
N LEU A 187 12.66 20.96 24.64
CA LEU A 187 13.14 20.77 26.02
C LEU A 187 14.23 21.79 26.35
N PHE A 188 15.14 22.07 25.41
CA PHE A 188 16.22 23.04 25.57
C PHE A 188 15.79 24.50 25.29
N SER A 189 14.56 24.72 24.84
CA SER A 189 14.04 26.07 24.55
C SER A 189 13.41 26.69 25.80
N ARG A 190 13.73 27.97 26.06
CA ARG A 190 13.08 28.75 27.13
C ARG A 190 11.69 29.26 26.76
N ASN A 191 11.44 29.49 25.47
CA ASN A 191 10.26 30.20 24.97
C ASN A 191 9.27 29.29 24.26
N GLN A 192 9.75 28.23 23.62
CA GLN A 192 8.92 27.30 22.89
C GLN A 192 8.67 26.08 23.77
N ARG A 193 7.41 25.95 24.24
CA ARG A 193 7.01 24.82 25.10
C ARG A 193 5.85 24.05 24.49
N SER A 194 5.74 24.10 23.15
CA SER A 194 4.73 23.35 22.40
C SER A 194 5.32 22.81 21.09
N LEU A 195 4.86 21.64 20.69
CA LEU A 195 5.32 20.94 19.48
C LEU A 195 4.18 20.10 18.89
N VAL A 196 4.02 20.19 17.57
CA VAL A 196 3.18 19.25 16.81
C VAL A 196 4.02 18.04 16.45
N LEU A 197 3.60 16.85 16.91
CA LEU A 197 4.31 15.61 16.64
C LEU A 197 4.12 15.18 15.17
N PRO A 198 5.18 14.76 14.49
CA PRO A 198 5.09 14.21 13.15
C PRO A 198 4.40 12.85 13.15
N ILE A 199 3.47 12.66 12.20
CA ILE A 199 2.66 11.46 12.06
C ILE A 199 2.93 10.83 10.70
N LYS A 200 3.12 9.52 10.65
CA LYS A 200 3.12 8.71 9.44
C LYS A 200 1.69 8.25 9.17
N LYS A 201 1.20 8.49 7.96
CA LYS A 201 -0.05 7.88 7.50
C LYS A 201 0.24 6.52 6.90
N THR A 202 -0.49 5.50 7.32
CA THR A 202 -0.45 4.15 6.75
C THR A 202 -1.67 3.95 5.88
N SER A 203 -1.45 3.50 4.65
CA SER A 203 -2.57 3.21 3.74
C SER A 203 -3.38 2.02 4.25
N PRO A 204 -4.70 1.98 3.99
CA PRO A 204 -5.51 0.80 4.24
C PRO A 204 -4.92 -0.41 3.52
N SER A 205 -4.94 -1.57 4.17
CA SER A 205 -4.56 -2.80 3.49
C SER A 205 -5.65 -3.21 2.48
N HIS A 206 -5.21 -3.80 1.36
CA HIS A 206 -6.10 -4.43 0.39
C HIS A 206 -6.85 -5.59 1.06
N PRO A 207 -8.10 -5.91 0.66
CA PRO A 207 -8.79 -7.11 1.13
C PRO A 207 -7.98 -8.37 0.77
N SER A 208 -8.09 -9.43 1.55
CA SER A 208 -7.46 -10.70 1.18
C SER A 208 -8.21 -11.34 -0.02
N PHE A 209 -7.51 -12.21 -0.75
CA PHE A 209 -8.11 -13.00 -1.84
C PHE A 209 -9.23 -13.91 -1.31
N GLN A 210 -9.14 -14.36 -0.06
CA GLN A 210 -10.22 -15.08 0.61
C GLN A 210 -11.49 -14.23 0.79
N ASN A 211 -11.35 -12.92 1.06
CA ASN A 211 -12.51 -12.02 1.13
C ASN A 211 -13.19 -11.87 -0.23
N LEU A 212 -12.42 -11.89 -1.33
CA LEU A 212 -12.97 -11.91 -2.67
C LEU A 212 -13.73 -13.22 -2.92
N GLU A 213 -13.14 -14.38 -2.60
CA GLU A 213 -13.80 -15.68 -2.75
C GLU A 213 -15.15 -15.72 -2.01
N VAL A 214 -15.20 -15.26 -0.76
CA VAL A 214 -16.44 -15.20 0.01
C VAL A 214 -17.49 -14.33 -0.69
N LEU A 215 -17.08 -13.18 -1.25
CA LEU A 215 -17.98 -12.30 -1.99
C LEU A 215 -18.52 -12.98 -3.26
N LEU A 216 -17.66 -13.65 -4.03
CA LEU A 216 -18.07 -14.37 -5.24
C LEU A 216 -19.10 -15.47 -4.92
N ARG A 217 -18.85 -16.26 -3.87
CA ARG A 217 -19.80 -17.28 -3.39
C ARG A 217 -21.15 -16.68 -2.97
N GLN A 218 -21.14 -15.55 -2.29
CA GLN A 218 -22.38 -14.84 -1.91
C GLN A 218 -23.14 -14.32 -3.13
N ILE A 219 -22.46 -13.82 -4.17
CA ILE A 219 -23.11 -13.37 -5.42
C ILE A 219 -23.79 -14.55 -6.11
N ILE A 220 -23.15 -15.73 -6.16
CA ILE A 220 -23.72 -16.94 -6.74
C ILE A 220 -24.95 -17.37 -5.94
N ASP A 221 -24.87 -17.44 -4.62
CA ASP A 221 -25.98 -17.81 -3.75
C ASP A 221 -27.19 -16.88 -3.91
N LEU A 222 -26.95 -15.56 -3.93
CA LEU A 222 -28.00 -14.55 -4.10
C LEU A 222 -28.61 -14.56 -5.51
N SER A 223 -27.92 -15.08 -6.52
CA SER A 223 -28.46 -15.20 -7.88
C SER A 223 -29.52 -16.28 -8.00
N GLY A 224 -29.54 -17.24 -7.06
CA GLY A 224 -30.39 -18.39 -7.10
C GLY A 224 -30.07 -19.39 -8.21
N PHE A 225 -28.87 -19.37 -8.80
CA PHE A 225 -28.44 -20.36 -9.78
C PHE A 225 -28.30 -21.73 -9.11
N ASP A 226 -29.05 -22.70 -9.63
CA ASP A 226 -29.21 -24.05 -9.07
C ASP A 226 -28.57 -25.15 -9.93
N GLY A 227 -27.61 -24.79 -10.80
CA GLY A 227 -26.76 -25.70 -11.56
C GLY A 227 -25.39 -25.88 -10.97
N VAL A 228 -24.45 -26.37 -11.79
CA VAL A 228 -23.04 -26.49 -11.48
C VAL A 228 -22.32 -25.23 -12.03
N ILE A 229 -21.55 -24.57 -11.18
CA ILE A 229 -20.73 -23.42 -11.58
C ILE A 229 -19.29 -23.58 -11.09
N GLY A 230 -18.33 -23.39 -12.00
CA GLY A 230 -16.91 -23.38 -11.72
C GLY A 230 -16.30 -22.00 -11.93
N ILE A 231 -15.50 -21.56 -10.97
CA ILE A 231 -14.83 -20.26 -10.94
C ILE A 231 -13.34 -20.46 -10.74
N TYR A 232 -12.54 -19.83 -11.60
CA TYR A 232 -11.11 -19.64 -11.38
C TYR A 232 -10.75 -18.18 -11.57
N VAL A 233 -10.02 -17.61 -10.60
CA VAL A 233 -9.46 -16.25 -10.67
C VAL A 233 -8.02 -16.32 -10.28
N GLU A 234 -7.13 -15.68 -11.04
CA GLU A 234 -5.71 -15.61 -10.71
C GLU A 234 -5.21 -14.17 -10.80
N ASP A 235 -4.48 -13.75 -9.75
CA ASP A 235 -3.73 -12.51 -9.73
C ASP A 235 -2.40 -12.69 -10.48
N LEU A 236 -2.27 -12.06 -11.63
CA LEU A 236 -1.10 -12.22 -12.50
C LEU A 236 0.16 -11.52 -11.96
N GLN A 237 0.07 -10.70 -10.92
CA GLN A 237 1.20 -10.05 -10.26
C GLN A 237 1.64 -10.83 -9.01
N ALA A 238 0.67 -11.25 -8.17
CA ALA A 238 0.94 -11.92 -6.90
C ALA A 238 1.01 -13.45 -7.02
N GLY A 239 0.47 -14.03 -8.11
CA GLY A 239 0.39 -15.49 -8.31
C GLY A 239 -0.52 -16.18 -7.28
N GLN A 240 -1.51 -15.45 -6.74
CA GLN A 240 -2.55 -16.00 -5.87
C GLN A 240 -3.76 -16.37 -6.71
N ASP A 241 -4.41 -17.48 -6.36
CA ASP A 241 -5.57 -17.94 -7.09
C ASP A 241 -6.77 -18.26 -6.18
N ILE A 242 -7.95 -18.24 -6.79
CA ILE A 242 -9.22 -18.74 -6.28
C ILE A 242 -9.68 -19.80 -7.27
N ASN A 243 -9.88 -21.03 -6.79
CA ASN A 243 -10.47 -22.11 -7.56
C ASN A 243 -11.56 -22.81 -6.74
N PHE A 244 -12.80 -22.70 -7.16
CA PHE A 244 -13.88 -23.41 -6.51
C PHE A 244 -15.01 -23.80 -7.47
N ILE A 245 -15.69 -24.88 -7.12
CA ILE A 245 -16.87 -25.39 -7.82
C ILE A 245 -18.02 -25.45 -6.82
N LEU A 246 -19.20 -25.03 -7.28
CA LEU A 246 -20.46 -25.19 -6.55
C LEU A 246 -21.42 -26.02 -7.40
N ASP A 247 -22.03 -27.02 -6.80
CA ASP A 247 -23.16 -27.79 -7.34
C ASP A 247 -24.40 -27.46 -6.49
N GLN A 248 -25.38 -26.77 -7.07
CA GLN A 248 -26.58 -26.30 -6.38
C GLN A 248 -26.24 -25.56 -5.06
N GLY A 249 -25.25 -24.68 -5.12
CA GLY A 249 -24.74 -23.95 -3.96
C GLY A 249 -23.85 -24.75 -3.01
N THR A 250 -23.71 -26.06 -3.19
CA THR A 250 -22.85 -26.91 -2.35
C THR A 250 -21.43 -26.95 -2.91
N HIS A 251 -20.44 -26.77 -2.06
CA HIS A 251 -19.02 -26.84 -2.45
C HIS A 251 -18.64 -28.26 -2.89
N VAL A 252 -18.06 -28.37 -4.08
CA VAL A 252 -17.46 -29.59 -4.62
C VAL A 252 -15.96 -29.56 -4.35
N ALA A 253 -15.42 -30.63 -3.79
CA ALA A 253 -13.99 -30.68 -3.47
C ALA A 253 -13.12 -30.69 -4.73
N THR A 254 -12.04 -29.91 -4.72
CA THR A 254 -10.96 -29.89 -5.71
C THR A 254 -9.63 -30.08 -4.99
N PRO A 255 -8.61 -30.70 -5.55
CA PRO A 255 -8.59 -31.54 -6.76
C PRO A 255 -9.22 -32.93 -6.58
N PRO A 256 -9.54 -33.68 -7.65
CA PRO A 256 -9.41 -33.25 -9.04
C PRO A 256 -10.43 -32.15 -9.39
N ASP A 257 -10.14 -31.32 -10.41
CA ASP A 257 -11.05 -30.29 -10.89
C ASP A 257 -12.29 -30.91 -11.54
N VAL A 258 -13.29 -30.10 -11.85
CA VAL A 258 -14.53 -30.53 -12.51
C VAL A 258 -14.46 -30.18 -13.97
N VAL A 259 -14.77 -31.18 -14.82
CA VAL A 259 -14.82 -30.99 -16.27
C VAL A 259 -16.13 -30.33 -16.70
N PHE A 260 -16.05 -29.50 -17.74
CA PHE A 260 -17.18 -28.92 -18.44
C PHE A 260 -17.01 -29.12 -19.95
N SER A 261 -18.10 -29.03 -20.72
CA SER A 261 -18.01 -28.86 -22.17
C SER A 261 -17.18 -27.59 -22.44
N ALA A 262 -16.08 -27.73 -23.19
CA ALA A 262 -15.24 -26.56 -23.47
C ALA A 262 -15.97 -25.51 -24.31
N SER A 263 -16.98 -25.94 -25.10
CA SER A 263 -17.72 -25.07 -26.03
C SER A 263 -16.74 -24.27 -26.90
N SER A 264 -16.97 -22.98 -27.10
CA SER A 264 -16.08 -22.16 -27.93
C SER A 264 -14.83 -21.68 -27.21
N THR A 265 -14.65 -21.93 -25.91
CA THR A 265 -13.37 -21.62 -25.24
C THR A 265 -12.23 -22.53 -25.69
N ILE A 266 -12.53 -23.73 -26.26
CA ILE A 266 -11.53 -24.60 -26.88
C ILE A 266 -10.81 -23.94 -28.06
N LYS A 267 -11.30 -22.84 -28.59
CA LYS A 267 -10.65 -22.04 -29.63
C LYS A 267 -9.38 -21.33 -29.14
N ILE A 268 -9.22 -21.18 -27.81
CA ILE A 268 -7.95 -20.72 -27.21
C ILE A 268 -6.85 -21.78 -27.40
N PRO A 269 -7.03 -23.06 -26.99
CA PRO A 269 -6.10 -24.14 -27.35
C PRO A 269 -5.81 -24.24 -28.85
N ILE A 270 -6.84 -24.19 -29.70
CA ILE A 270 -6.66 -24.24 -31.15
C ILE A 270 -5.75 -23.08 -31.61
N MET A 271 -5.98 -21.87 -31.14
CA MET A 271 -5.17 -20.71 -31.48
C MET A 271 -3.69 -20.92 -31.09
N VAL A 272 -3.41 -21.39 -29.88
CA VAL A 272 -2.05 -21.69 -29.41
C VAL A 272 -1.37 -22.71 -30.34
N SER A 273 -2.05 -23.81 -30.66
CA SER A 273 -1.50 -24.84 -31.57
C SER A 273 -1.28 -24.31 -33.00
N VAL A 274 -2.18 -23.48 -33.50
CA VAL A 274 -2.04 -22.82 -34.80
C VAL A 274 -0.77 -21.97 -34.83
N PHE A 275 -0.57 -21.09 -33.82
CA PHE A 275 0.65 -20.24 -33.77
C PHE A 275 1.93 -21.07 -33.63
N ARG A 276 1.92 -22.15 -32.88
CA ARG A 276 3.03 -23.09 -32.79
C ARG A 276 3.47 -23.64 -34.15
N HIS A 277 2.50 -23.90 -35.06
CA HIS A 277 2.75 -24.55 -36.32
C HIS A 277 3.03 -23.59 -37.48
N ILE A 278 2.53 -22.36 -37.46
CA ILE A 278 2.68 -21.40 -38.57
C ILE A 278 3.82 -20.41 -38.41
N GLY A 279 4.28 -20.19 -37.16
CA GLY A 279 5.29 -19.21 -36.85
C GLY A 279 4.85 -17.75 -37.06
N GLU A 280 5.80 -16.83 -37.04
CA GLU A 280 5.55 -15.37 -37.13
C GLU A 280 5.01 -14.89 -38.49
N ASN A 281 5.27 -15.64 -39.57
CA ASN A 281 4.90 -15.26 -40.96
C ASN A 281 3.47 -15.76 -41.30
N ILE A 282 2.45 -15.12 -40.75
CA ILE A 282 1.07 -15.51 -40.95
C ILE A 282 0.55 -14.99 -42.30
N ASP A 283 0.05 -15.87 -43.14
CA ASP A 283 -0.58 -15.48 -44.42
C ASP A 283 -1.98 -14.86 -44.20
N ALA A 284 -2.44 -14.10 -45.21
CA ALA A 284 -3.71 -13.35 -45.08
C ALA A 284 -4.94 -14.23 -44.88
N GLU A 285 -4.93 -15.48 -45.32
CA GLU A 285 -6.04 -16.42 -45.15
C GLU A 285 -6.06 -16.95 -43.70
N SER A 286 -4.91 -17.21 -43.11
CA SER A 286 -4.77 -17.57 -41.70
C SER A 286 -5.22 -16.42 -40.76
N VAL A 287 -4.79 -15.18 -41.06
CA VAL A 287 -5.24 -13.98 -40.31
C VAL A 287 -6.77 -13.91 -40.31
N LYS A 288 -7.39 -14.01 -41.50
CA LYS A 288 -8.85 -13.97 -41.62
C LYS A 288 -9.54 -15.07 -40.81
N ASN A 289 -9.03 -16.30 -40.86
CA ASN A 289 -9.65 -17.42 -40.14
C ASN A 289 -9.40 -17.33 -38.64
N LEU A 290 -8.26 -16.78 -38.16
CA LEU A 290 -8.03 -16.49 -36.75
C LEU A 290 -9.02 -15.44 -36.22
N GLU A 291 -9.24 -14.35 -36.99
CA GLU A 291 -10.25 -13.33 -36.64
C GLU A 291 -11.67 -13.94 -36.60
N ASP A 292 -12.05 -14.72 -37.64
CA ASP A 292 -13.36 -15.34 -37.73
C ASP A 292 -13.56 -16.38 -36.60
N MET A 293 -12.53 -17.14 -36.22
CA MET A 293 -12.56 -18.12 -35.13
C MET A 293 -12.72 -17.44 -33.76
N ILE A 294 -11.93 -16.43 -33.47
CA ILE A 294 -11.92 -15.81 -32.15
C ILE A 294 -13.00 -14.73 -32.03
N ALA A 295 -13.01 -13.71 -32.91
CA ALA A 295 -13.90 -12.56 -32.78
C ALA A 295 -15.36 -12.85 -33.11
N LYS A 296 -15.62 -13.83 -34.01
CA LYS A 296 -16.97 -14.19 -34.46
C LYS A 296 -17.40 -15.61 -34.04
N SER A 297 -16.47 -16.34 -33.42
CA SER A 297 -16.68 -17.72 -32.96
C SER A 297 -17.10 -18.71 -34.06
N ILE A 298 -16.65 -18.53 -35.32
CA ILE A 298 -17.02 -19.37 -36.48
C ILE A 298 -16.33 -20.73 -36.40
N ASN A 299 -17.10 -21.81 -36.36
CA ASN A 299 -16.59 -23.19 -36.26
C ASN A 299 -15.83 -23.63 -37.53
N SER A 300 -16.35 -23.27 -38.75
CA SER A 300 -15.66 -23.62 -40.00
C SER A 300 -14.28 -22.95 -40.13
N ALA A 301 -14.05 -21.80 -39.49
CA ALA A 301 -12.75 -21.19 -39.44
C ALA A 301 -11.79 -21.99 -38.55
N SER A 302 -12.27 -22.56 -37.43
CA SER A 302 -11.51 -23.48 -36.59
C SER A 302 -11.08 -24.74 -37.35
N ASP A 303 -12.02 -25.36 -38.05
CA ASP A 303 -11.76 -26.55 -38.88
C ASP A 303 -10.74 -26.21 -39.99
N TRP A 304 -10.92 -25.09 -40.67
CA TRP A 304 -10.00 -24.66 -41.71
C TRP A 304 -8.53 -24.48 -41.18
N LEU A 305 -8.40 -23.83 -40.02
CA LEU A 305 -7.11 -23.62 -39.38
C LEU A 305 -6.47 -24.96 -38.99
N MET A 306 -7.19 -25.84 -38.35
CA MET A 306 -6.66 -27.15 -37.96
C MET A 306 -6.23 -27.97 -39.20
N GLN A 307 -7.11 -28.05 -40.21
CA GLN A 307 -6.84 -28.86 -41.43
C GLN A 307 -5.73 -28.33 -42.30
N ASN A 308 -5.52 -27.03 -42.37
CA ASN A 308 -4.58 -26.41 -43.29
C ASN A 308 -3.27 -25.96 -42.62
N LYS A 309 -3.26 -25.81 -41.29
CA LYS A 309 -2.11 -25.27 -40.56
C LYS A 309 -1.52 -26.22 -39.54
N ILE A 310 -2.28 -27.19 -39.04
CA ILE A 310 -1.78 -28.18 -38.07
C ILE A 310 -1.66 -29.53 -38.78
N ASP A 311 -2.79 -30.22 -38.98
CA ASP A 311 -2.83 -31.49 -39.72
C ASP A 311 -4.25 -31.68 -40.25
N ARG A 312 -4.34 -32.17 -41.50
CA ARG A 312 -5.60 -32.28 -42.18
C ARG A 312 -6.63 -33.19 -41.50
N ASP A 313 -6.18 -34.32 -40.98
CA ASP A 313 -7.03 -35.39 -40.47
C ASP A 313 -6.96 -35.47 -38.94
N ASN A 314 -5.79 -35.15 -38.32
CA ASN A 314 -5.49 -35.28 -36.90
C ASN A 314 -5.36 -33.94 -36.17
N GLY A 315 -5.68 -32.81 -36.80
CA GLY A 315 -5.55 -31.47 -36.18
C GLY A 315 -6.11 -31.40 -34.74
N PRO A 316 -7.31 -31.90 -34.46
CA PRO A 316 -7.87 -31.93 -33.10
C PRO A 316 -6.99 -32.70 -32.08
N ILE A 317 -6.43 -33.84 -32.50
CA ILE A 317 -5.58 -34.66 -31.64
C ILE A 317 -4.27 -33.94 -31.30
N LEU A 318 -3.65 -33.29 -32.30
CA LEU A 318 -2.44 -32.49 -32.08
C LEU A 318 -2.67 -31.29 -31.16
N VAL A 319 -3.81 -30.63 -31.25
CA VAL A 319 -4.23 -29.60 -30.27
C VAL A 319 -4.24 -30.18 -28.86
N THR A 320 -4.80 -31.38 -28.68
CA THR A 320 -4.82 -32.05 -27.37
C THR A 320 -3.42 -32.44 -26.89
N GLU A 321 -2.55 -32.95 -27.77
CA GLU A 321 -1.17 -33.27 -27.43
C GLU A 321 -0.37 -32.02 -27.00
N ASP A 322 -0.63 -30.87 -27.61
CA ASP A 322 -0.05 -29.59 -27.20
C ASP A 322 -0.50 -29.19 -25.78
N MET A 323 -1.79 -29.33 -25.48
CA MET A 323 -2.32 -29.07 -24.12
C MET A 323 -1.72 -30.02 -23.09
N GLN A 324 -1.61 -31.31 -23.40
CA GLN A 324 -0.95 -32.28 -22.52
C GLN A 324 0.54 -31.95 -22.30
N THR A 325 1.24 -31.47 -23.31
CA THR A 325 2.65 -31.01 -23.21
C THR A 325 2.77 -29.83 -22.24
N LEU A 326 1.75 -28.96 -22.16
CA LEU A 326 1.65 -27.88 -21.18
C LEU A 326 1.21 -28.35 -19.77
N GLY A 327 0.87 -29.65 -19.61
CA GLY A 327 0.36 -30.18 -18.35
C GLY A 327 -1.16 -30.05 -18.19
N LEU A 328 -1.88 -29.55 -19.19
CA LEU A 328 -3.33 -29.35 -19.17
C LEU A 328 -4.05 -30.64 -19.58
N ASN A 329 -4.04 -31.63 -18.70
CA ASN A 329 -4.40 -33.00 -19.01
C ASN A 329 -5.92 -33.28 -19.07
N ASN A 330 -6.74 -32.33 -18.62
CA ASN A 330 -8.19 -32.41 -18.68
C ASN A 330 -8.77 -31.60 -19.86
N THR A 331 -7.91 -30.87 -20.61
CA THR A 331 -8.31 -30.05 -21.77
C THR A 331 -8.01 -30.80 -23.04
N PHE A 332 -9.06 -31.14 -23.80
CA PHE A 332 -8.89 -31.86 -25.05
C PHE A 332 -9.92 -31.51 -26.13
N LEU A 333 -9.54 -31.78 -27.36
CA LEU A 333 -10.38 -31.73 -28.56
C LEU A 333 -10.25 -33.07 -29.31
N ALA A 334 -11.35 -33.79 -29.49
CA ALA A 334 -11.40 -35.14 -30.03
C ALA A 334 -12.01 -35.24 -31.42
N GLY A 335 -12.31 -34.13 -32.07
CA GLY A 335 -12.86 -34.10 -33.42
C GLY A 335 -13.06 -32.69 -33.96
N HIS A 336 -13.37 -32.60 -35.25
CA HIS A 336 -13.69 -31.35 -35.94
C HIS A 336 -15.11 -30.88 -35.62
N PHE A 337 -15.40 -29.61 -35.97
CA PHE A 337 -16.74 -29.00 -35.70
C PHE A 337 -17.75 -29.19 -36.81
N TYR A 338 -17.36 -29.69 -38.01
CA TYR A 338 -18.32 -29.86 -39.11
C TYR A 338 -19.32 -30.96 -38.78
N PRO A 339 -20.59 -30.81 -39.23
CA PRO A 339 -21.65 -31.81 -38.98
C PRO A 339 -21.26 -33.21 -39.47
N GLY A 340 -21.33 -34.21 -38.60
CA GLY A 340 -20.94 -35.58 -38.90
C GLY A 340 -19.46 -35.88 -38.83
N ALA A 341 -18.64 -34.96 -38.28
CA ALA A 341 -17.23 -35.25 -38.00
C ALA A 341 -17.12 -36.47 -37.07
N PRO A 342 -16.15 -37.38 -37.34
CA PRO A 342 -15.95 -38.55 -36.47
C PRO A 342 -15.34 -38.12 -35.13
N LEU A 343 -15.68 -38.82 -34.06
CA LEU A 343 -14.93 -38.80 -32.82
C LEU A 343 -13.59 -39.54 -33.04
N LEU A 344 -12.49 -38.83 -33.10
CA LEU A 344 -11.17 -39.38 -33.45
C LEU A 344 -10.54 -40.19 -32.28
N HIS A 345 -10.86 -39.78 -31.06
CA HIS A 345 -10.33 -40.43 -29.85
C HIS A 345 -11.30 -40.30 -28.69
N VAL A 346 -11.28 -41.24 -27.75
CA VAL A 346 -12.01 -41.15 -26.48
C VAL A 346 -11.02 -40.91 -25.36
N TYR A 347 -11.06 -39.69 -24.79
CA TYR A 347 -10.19 -39.32 -23.71
C TYR A 347 -10.77 -39.65 -22.35
N SER A 348 -9.93 -40.23 -21.48
CA SER A 348 -10.24 -40.47 -20.07
C SER A 348 -9.29 -39.65 -19.23
N THR A 349 -9.84 -38.69 -18.49
CA THR A 349 -9.06 -37.73 -17.67
C THR A 349 -9.50 -37.85 -16.21
N SER A 350 -8.69 -37.29 -15.28
CA SER A 350 -9.05 -37.31 -13.86
C SER A 350 -10.35 -36.53 -13.59
N ALA A 351 -10.61 -35.48 -14.35
CA ALA A 351 -11.80 -34.66 -14.19
C ALA A 351 -13.07 -35.34 -14.74
N ASN A 352 -13.00 -36.01 -15.92
CA ASN A 352 -14.18 -36.63 -16.52
C ASN A 352 -14.50 -38.03 -15.98
N GLN A 353 -13.65 -38.57 -15.13
CA GLN A 353 -13.92 -39.83 -14.40
C GLN A 353 -14.60 -39.60 -13.04
N ARG A 354 -14.88 -38.36 -12.66
CA ARG A 354 -15.63 -38.04 -11.45
C ARG A 354 -17.06 -38.55 -11.51
N THR A 355 -17.56 -39.04 -10.38
CA THR A 355 -18.93 -39.59 -10.23
C THR A 355 -19.73 -38.83 -9.18
N ASP A 356 -19.09 -37.92 -8.45
CA ASP A 356 -19.71 -37.13 -7.38
C ASP A 356 -20.35 -35.82 -7.90
N VAL A 357 -19.99 -35.40 -9.11
CA VAL A 357 -20.57 -34.26 -9.81
C VAL A 357 -20.71 -34.60 -11.29
N SER A 358 -21.78 -34.18 -11.93
CA SER A 358 -21.99 -34.39 -13.36
C SER A 358 -22.33 -33.07 -14.05
N THR A 359 -21.61 -32.80 -15.12
CA THR A 359 -21.83 -31.65 -16.01
C THR A 359 -22.24 -32.10 -17.42
N ASP A 360 -22.49 -33.40 -17.62
CA ASP A 360 -22.80 -34.02 -18.93
C ASP A 360 -21.92 -33.48 -20.08
N PRO A 361 -20.59 -33.52 -19.94
CA PRO A 361 -19.70 -32.78 -20.82
C PRO A 361 -19.63 -33.41 -22.21
N ASP A 362 -19.53 -32.56 -23.25
CA ASP A 362 -19.39 -32.94 -24.64
C ASP A 362 -18.19 -33.90 -24.83
N PRO A 363 -18.38 -35.11 -25.38
CA PRO A 363 -17.27 -36.03 -25.64
C PRO A 363 -16.26 -35.52 -26.68
N TYR A 364 -16.62 -34.51 -27.49
CA TYR A 364 -15.72 -33.96 -28.50
C TYR A 364 -14.76 -32.90 -27.93
N SER A 365 -15.19 -32.11 -26.91
CA SER A 365 -14.33 -31.08 -26.35
C SER A 365 -14.62 -30.82 -24.88
N GLN A 366 -13.61 -30.94 -24.05
CA GLN A 366 -13.72 -30.75 -22.61
C GLN A 366 -12.56 -29.91 -22.08
N THR A 367 -12.82 -29.23 -20.96
CA THR A 367 -11.82 -28.49 -20.21
C THR A 367 -12.27 -28.29 -18.76
N THR A 368 -11.43 -27.67 -17.94
CA THR A 368 -11.79 -27.21 -16.59
C THR A 368 -11.57 -25.71 -16.46
N PRO A 369 -12.25 -25.02 -15.52
CA PRO A 369 -12.02 -23.59 -15.27
C PRO A 369 -10.54 -23.28 -14.98
N LEU A 370 -9.89 -24.14 -14.20
CA LEU A 370 -8.48 -24.02 -13.85
C LEU A 370 -7.57 -24.09 -15.09
N GLU A 371 -7.72 -25.14 -15.93
CA GLU A 371 -6.77 -25.38 -17.03
C GLU A 371 -6.85 -24.30 -18.13
N ILE A 372 -8.04 -23.83 -18.46
CA ILE A 372 -8.16 -22.68 -19.40
C ILE A 372 -7.61 -21.40 -18.77
N GLY A 373 -7.79 -21.22 -17.45
CA GLY A 373 -7.18 -20.12 -16.73
C GLY A 373 -5.66 -20.17 -16.77
N GLN A 374 -5.06 -21.32 -16.53
CA GLN A 374 -3.62 -21.55 -16.63
C GLN A 374 -3.09 -21.30 -18.05
N LEU A 375 -3.83 -21.74 -19.08
CA LEU A 375 -3.44 -21.45 -20.47
C LEU A 375 -3.43 -19.95 -20.77
N LEU A 376 -4.41 -19.20 -20.26
CA LEU A 376 -4.43 -17.75 -20.40
C LEU A 376 -3.28 -17.07 -19.62
N GLN A 377 -2.95 -17.56 -18.43
CA GLN A 377 -1.76 -17.14 -17.68
C GLN A 377 -0.48 -17.38 -18.47
N ASP A 378 -0.33 -18.57 -19.07
CA ASP A 378 0.84 -18.94 -19.89
C ASP A 378 0.98 -18.01 -21.11
N ILE A 379 -0.12 -17.69 -21.79
CA ILE A 379 -0.16 -16.71 -22.88
C ILE A 379 0.28 -15.32 -22.37
N TYR A 380 -0.25 -14.89 -21.22
CA TYR A 380 0.09 -13.60 -20.61
C TYR A 380 1.59 -13.52 -20.24
N GLN A 381 2.13 -14.55 -19.60
CA GLN A 381 3.53 -14.61 -19.22
C GLN A 381 4.44 -14.60 -20.46
N CYS A 382 4.11 -15.40 -21.48
CA CYS A 382 4.81 -15.42 -22.75
C CYS A 382 4.84 -14.03 -23.42
N ALA A 383 3.70 -13.33 -23.44
CA ALA A 383 3.57 -12.03 -24.08
C ALA A 383 4.33 -10.90 -23.35
N ASN A 384 4.39 -10.96 -22.00
CA ASN A 384 4.93 -9.85 -21.22
C ASN A 384 6.37 -10.03 -20.74
N ILE A 385 6.79 -11.26 -20.42
CA ILE A 385 8.11 -11.52 -19.84
C ILE A 385 9.00 -12.45 -20.65
N SER A 386 8.57 -12.86 -21.86
CA SER A 386 9.30 -13.84 -22.71
C SER A 386 9.67 -15.11 -21.93
N GLY A 387 8.74 -15.65 -21.15
CA GLY A 387 8.95 -16.80 -20.29
C GLY A 387 7.67 -17.59 -20.06
N GLY A 388 7.65 -18.43 -19.03
CA GLY A 388 6.50 -19.27 -18.68
C GLY A 388 6.49 -20.61 -19.41
N SER A 389 5.37 -21.35 -19.21
CA SER A 389 5.23 -22.75 -19.67
C SER A 389 5.27 -22.87 -21.19
N LEU A 390 4.68 -21.91 -21.92
CA LEU A 390 4.71 -21.93 -23.38
C LEU A 390 6.12 -21.88 -23.94
N PHE A 391 7.00 -21.03 -23.42
CA PHE A 391 8.41 -20.99 -23.82
C PHE A 391 9.18 -22.25 -23.43
N ALA A 392 8.87 -22.82 -22.27
CA ALA A 392 9.53 -24.02 -21.78
C ALA A 392 9.10 -25.27 -22.57
N ALA A 393 7.82 -25.38 -22.91
CA ALA A 393 7.25 -26.50 -23.63
C ALA A 393 7.56 -26.48 -25.13
N PHE A 394 7.57 -25.29 -25.75
CA PHE A 394 7.71 -25.10 -27.20
C PHE A 394 8.89 -24.15 -27.56
N PRO A 395 10.13 -24.50 -27.16
CA PRO A 395 11.28 -23.62 -27.37
C PRO A 395 11.53 -23.37 -28.87
N ALA A 396 11.63 -22.11 -29.26
CA ALA A 396 11.78 -21.64 -30.64
C ALA A 396 10.59 -21.93 -31.57
N GLU A 397 9.50 -22.51 -31.09
CA GLU A 397 8.26 -22.73 -31.84
C GLU A 397 7.17 -21.69 -31.49
N ILE A 398 7.25 -21.10 -30.32
CA ILE A 398 6.38 -19.99 -29.89
C ILE A 398 7.26 -18.82 -29.44
N THR A 399 6.92 -17.61 -29.91
CA THR A 399 7.63 -16.37 -29.61
C THR A 399 6.78 -15.40 -28.80
N GLN A 400 7.42 -14.42 -28.18
CA GLN A 400 6.71 -13.34 -27.48
C GLN A 400 5.75 -12.58 -28.40
N THR A 401 6.15 -12.31 -29.64
CA THR A 401 5.34 -11.62 -30.66
C THR A 401 4.06 -12.39 -30.96
N GLU A 402 4.15 -13.71 -31.06
CA GLU A 402 2.98 -14.57 -31.28
C GLU A 402 2.04 -14.56 -30.09
N CYS A 403 2.56 -14.62 -28.86
CA CYS A 403 1.73 -14.51 -27.64
C CYS A 403 1.04 -13.14 -27.54
N GLN A 404 1.71 -12.05 -27.90
CA GLN A 404 1.09 -10.72 -28.01
C GLN A 404 -0.01 -10.70 -29.07
N SER A 405 0.19 -11.40 -30.18
CA SER A 405 -0.81 -11.55 -31.24
C SER A 405 -2.02 -12.34 -30.75
N MET A 406 -1.84 -13.42 -29.97
CA MET A 406 -2.91 -14.19 -29.35
C MET A 406 -3.77 -13.30 -28.44
N ILE A 407 -3.15 -12.49 -27.57
CA ILE A 407 -3.87 -11.53 -26.72
C ILE A 407 -4.64 -10.53 -27.58
N ASN A 408 -4.05 -10.01 -28.65
CA ASN A 408 -4.70 -9.07 -29.55
C ASN A 408 -5.89 -9.69 -30.29
N TYR A 409 -5.86 -10.97 -30.66
CA TYR A 409 -7.02 -11.67 -31.21
C TYR A 409 -8.13 -11.83 -30.17
N LEU A 410 -7.80 -12.19 -28.91
CA LEU A 410 -8.77 -12.33 -27.83
C LEU A 410 -9.45 -11.01 -27.47
N ILE A 411 -8.76 -9.87 -27.53
CA ILE A 411 -9.34 -8.52 -27.33
C ILE A 411 -10.37 -8.18 -28.42
N GLN A 412 -10.33 -8.85 -29.57
CA GLN A 412 -11.27 -8.62 -30.67
C GLN A 412 -12.61 -9.37 -30.51
N ASP A 413 -12.75 -10.24 -29.52
CA ASP A 413 -14.06 -10.82 -29.18
C ASP A 413 -15.00 -9.69 -28.72
N ARG A 414 -15.98 -9.35 -29.57
CA ARG A 414 -16.80 -8.13 -29.43
C ARG A 414 -18.13 -8.38 -28.78
N ILE A 415 -18.30 -9.49 -28.11
CA ILE A 415 -19.47 -9.72 -27.31
C ILE A 415 -19.40 -8.85 -26.05
N ALA A 416 -20.14 -7.78 -26.00
CA ALA A 416 -20.23 -6.90 -24.83
C ALA A 416 -21.14 -7.52 -23.73
N LEU A 417 -20.94 -8.81 -23.43
CA LEU A 417 -21.70 -9.64 -22.51
C LEU A 417 -20.76 -10.36 -21.55
N LEU A 418 -21.30 -11.10 -20.61
CA LEU A 418 -20.57 -11.95 -19.66
C LEU A 418 -19.46 -11.17 -18.91
N ILE A 419 -18.21 -11.63 -18.97
CA ILE A 419 -17.08 -10.99 -18.26
C ILE A 419 -16.90 -9.54 -18.73
N GLN A 420 -16.94 -9.29 -20.04
CA GLN A 420 -16.79 -7.92 -20.58
C GLN A 420 -17.85 -6.95 -20.06
N ALA A 421 -19.09 -7.41 -19.84
CA ALA A 421 -20.17 -6.57 -19.32
C ALA A 421 -19.96 -6.14 -17.86
N GLY A 422 -19.12 -6.82 -17.11
CA GLY A 422 -18.86 -6.54 -15.70
C GLY A 422 -17.83 -5.43 -15.45
N VAL A 423 -16.99 -5.12 -16.43
CA VAL A 423 -15.93 -4.11 -16.32
C VAL A 423 -16.36 -2.77 -16.94
N PRO A 424 -15.72 -1.64 -16.56
CA PRO A 424 -16.02 -0.35 -17.17
C PRO A 424 -15.68 -0.30 -18.67
N ASP A 425 -16.41 0.56 -19.41
CA ASP A 425 -16.14 0.83 -20.82
C ASP A 425 -14.68 1.27 -21.02
N GLY A 426 -14.03 0.69 -22.05
CA GLY A 426 -12.63 0.97 -22.37
C GLY A 426 -11.62 0.09 -21.62
N THR A 427 -12.05 -0.79 -20.72
CA THR A 427 -11.19 -1.84 -20.16
C THR A 427 -10.89 -2.89 -21.23
N ASN A 428 -9.62 -3.18 -21.46
CA ASN A 428 -9.21 -4.27 -22.35
C ASN A 428 -9.51 -5.62 -21.66
N VAL A 429 -10.29 -6.45 -22.33
CA VAL A 429 -10.58 -7.83 -21.93
C VAL A 429 -10.22 -8.73 -23.10
N ALA A 430 -9.20 -9.54 -22.91
CA ALA A 430 -8.83 -10.58 -23.87
C ALA A 430 -9.56 -11.85 -23.49
N HIS A 431 -10.67 -12.17 -24.18
CA HIS A 431 -11.54 -13.26 -23.74
C HIS A 431 -12.06 -14.11 -24.89
N LYS A 432 -12.59 -15.27 -24.51
CA LYS A 432 -13.35 -16.14 -25.38
C LYS A 432 -14.53 -16.73 -24.63
N HIS A 433 -15.72 -16.39 -25.10
CA HIS A 433 -16.98 -16.93 -24.60
C HIS A 433 -17.34 -18.23 -25.30
N GLY A 434 -18.20 -19.03 -24.67
CA GLY A 434 -18.77 -20.23 -25.24
C GLY A 434 -20.13 -20.60 -24.66
N TRP A 435 -21.02 -21.11 -25.50
CA TRP A 435 -22.24 -21.82 -25.10
C TRP A 435 -22.62 -22.83 -26.16
N VAL A 436 -23.35 -23.83 -25.75
CA VAL A 436 -23.90 -24.84 -26.63
C VAL A 436 -25.43 -24.89 -26.45
N THR A 437 -26.15 -24.96 -27.57
CA THR A 437 -27.58 -25.21 -27.58
C THR A 437 -27.86 -26.61 -28.08
N ASP A 438 -28.83 -27.29 -27.48
CA ASP A 438 -29.36 -28.54 -28.00
C ASP A 438 -30.17 -28.31 -29.29
N MET A 439 -30.72 -29.39 -29.85
CA MET A 439 -31.55 -29.33 -31.08
C MET A 439 -32.86 -28.52 -30.94
N TYR A 440 -33.27 -28.18 -29.70
CA TYR A 440 -34.42 -27.34 -29.40
C TYR A 440 -34.05 -25.89 -29.11
N GLY A 441 -32.75 -25.55 -29.18
CA GLY A 441 -32.24 -24.22 -28.89
C GLY A 441 -32.08 -23.92 -27.38
N ILE A 442 -32.10 -24.96 -26.52
CA ILE A 442 -31.93 -24.83 -25.09
C ILE A 442 -30.42 -24.80 -24.77
N ILE A 443 -30.02 -23.85 -23.95
CA ILE A 443 -28.63 -23.71 -23.47
C ILE A 443 -28.46 -24.59 -22.22
N HIS A 444 -27.48 -25.49 -22.24
CA HIS A 444 -27.07 -26.29 -21.09
C HIS A 444 -25.73 -25.89 -20.53
N ASP A 445 -24.82 -25.40 -21.38
CA ASP A 445 -23.47 -24.97 -21.04
C ASP A 445 -23.26 -23.51 -21.42
N LEU A 446 -22.66 -22.73 -20.50
CA LEU A 446 -22.27 -21.36 -20.75
C LEU A 446 -20.92 -21.12 -20.07
N SER A 447 -19.98 -20.51 -20.80
CA SER A 447 -18.64 -20.25 -20.30
C SER A 447 -18.07 -18.93 -20.83
N ASP A 448 -17.13 -18.37 -20.10
CA ASP A 448 -16.26 -17.29 -20.54
C ASP A 448 -14.91 -17.40 -19.85
N ALA A 449 -13.83 -17.12 -20.57
CA ALA A 449 -12.45 -17.19 -20.07
C ALA A 449 -11.69 -15.98 -20.56
N ALA A 450 -11.12 -15.21 -19.63
CA ALA A 450 -10.57 -13.88 -19.89
C ALA A 450 -9.28 -13.56 -19.17
N ILE A 451 -8.41 -12.76 -19.83
CA ILE A 451 -7.41 -11.91 -19.18
C ILE A 451 -8.01 -10.50 -19.14
N VAL A 452 -8.10 -9.91 -17.97
CA VAL A 452 -8.59 -8.55 -17.78
C VAL A 452 -7.43 -7.63 -17.44
N PHE A 453 -7.24 -6.57 -18.23
CA PHE A 453 -6.20 -5.56 -18.01
C PHE A 453 -6.81 -4.38 -17.24
N SER A 454 -6.56 -4.34 -15.93
CA SER A 454 -7.15 -3.30 -15.08
C SER A 454 -6.10 -2.38 -14.46
N PRO A 455 -6.42 -1.11 -14.17
CA PRO A 455 -5.49 -0.18 -13.54
C PRO A 455 -4.93 -0.65 -12.20
N GLY A 456 -5.70 -1.45 -11.46
CA GLY A 456 -5.31 -1.96 -10.14
C GLY A 456 -4.52 -3.28 -10.18
N GLY A 457 -4.39 -3.90 -11.34
CA GLY A 457 -3.68 -5.15 -11.57
C GLY A 457 -4.39 -6.02 -12.61
N ASP A 458 -3.59 -6.79 -13.37
CA ASP A 458 -4.09 -7.70 -14.39
C ASP A 458 -4.43 -9.05 -13.75
N TYR A 459 -5.51 -9.67 -14.20
CA TYR A 459 -5.96 -10.94 -13.68
C TYR A 459 -6.57 -11.83 -14.75
N VAL A 460 -6.54 -13.14 -14.49
CA VAL A 460 -7.31 -14.14 -15.23
C VAL A 460 -8.63 -14.37 -14.49
N PHE A 461 -9.70 -14.47 -15.24
CA PHE A 461 -11.01 -14.92 -14.74
C PHE A 461 -11.64 -15.90 -15.71
N THR A 462 -12.00 -17.09 -15.22
CA THR A 462 -12.78 -18.06 -15.99
C THR A 462 -14.04 -18.47 -15.23
N VAL A 463 -15.12 -18.64 -15.95
CA VAL A 463 -16.41 -19.10 -15.41
C VAL A 463 -17.02 -20.13 -16.36
N TYR A 464 -17.44 -21.25 -15.78
CA TYR A 464 -18.14 -22.33 -16.48
C TYR A 464 -19.41 -22.66 -15.72
N MET A 465 -20.53 -22.74 -16.44
CA MET A 465 -21.84 -23.03 -15.89
C MET A 465 -22.47 -24.17 -16.65
N TYR A 466 -23.08 -25.09 -15.93
CA TYR A 466 -23.88 -26.19 -16.49
C TYR A 466 -25.21 -26.30 -15.75
N HIS A 467 -26.29 -26.59 -16.51
CA HIS A 467 -27.59 -26.90 -15.92
C HIS A 467 -28.27 -28.00 -16.70
N PRO A 468 -28.75 -29.11 -16.05
CA PRO A 468 -29.28 -30.28 -16.73
C PRO A 468 -30.61 -30.02 -17.47
N VAL A 469 -31.31 -28.95 -17.10
CA VAL A 469 -32.61 -28.60 -17.75
C VAL A 469 -32.44 -27.43 -18.70
N GLN A 470 -31.98 -26.28 -18.20
CA GLN A 470 -31.78 -25.07 -19.01
C GLN A 470 -30.99 -24.00 -18.26
N ILE A 471 -30.06 -23.37 -18.91
CA ILE A 471 -29.51 -22.06 -18.52
C ILE A 471 -30.37 -20.98 -19.22
N VAL A 472 -31.05 -20.13 -18.44
CA VAL A 472 -31.70 -18.94 -18.96
C VAL A 472 -30.64 -17.87 -19.14
N PHE A 473 -30.44 -17.43 -20.40
CA PHE A 473 -29.27 -16.61 -20.76
C PHE A 473 -29.17 -15.29 -19.98
N ASP A 474 -30.25 -14.50 -19.90
CA ASP A 474 -30.22 -13.19 -19.27
C ASP A 474 -29.85 -13.23 -17.77
N PRO A 475 -30.47 -14.08 -16.92
CA PRO A 475 -30.03 -14.25 -15.55
C PRO A 475 -28.57 -14.75 -15.41
N ALA A 476 -28.15 -15.68 -16.26
CA ALA A 476 -26.78 -16.19 -16.25
C ALA A 476 -25.76 -15.10 -16.64
N ASN A 477 -26.08 -14.31 -17.67
CA ASN A 477 -25.29 -13.16 -18.07
C ASN A 477 -25.15 -12.11 -16.93
N GLU A 478 -26.25 -11.80 -16.23
CA GLU A 478 -26.21 -10.90 -15.06
C GLU A 478 -25.39 -11.47 -13.91
N LEU A 479 -25.42 -12.78 -13.68
CA LEU A 479 -24.56 -13.44 -12.70
C LEU A 479 -23.09 -13.27 -13.07
N VAL A 480 -22.68 -13.64 -14.28
CA VAL A 480 -21.28 -13.52 -14.74
C VAL A 480 -20.82 -12.07 -14.72
N LYS A 481 -21.64 -11.13 -15.16
CA LYS A 481 -21.39 -9.69 -15.10
C LYS A 481 -21.14 -9.21 -13.66
N ASN A 482 -21.94 -9.67 -12.69
CA ASN A 482 -21.78 -9.29 -11.29
C ASN A 482 -20.51 -9.90 -10.67
N LEU A 483 -20.17 -11.14 -11.01
CA LEU A 483 -18.90 -11.77 -10.62
C LEU A 483 -17.73 -10.99 -11.19
N SER A 484 -17.73 -10.69 -12.47
CA SER A 484 -16.69 -9.89 -13.14
C SER A 484 -16.55 -8.51 -12.52
N ARG A 485 -17.67 -7.84 -12.23
CA ARG A 485 -17.66 -6.53 -11.55
C ARG A 485 -17.07 -6.59 -10.14
N ALA A 486 -17.39 -7.63 -9.38
CA ALA A 486 -16.83 -7.81 -8.04
C ALA A 486 -15.31 -8.01 -8.08
N ILE A 487 -14.79 -8.80 -9.03
CA ILE A 487 -13.37 -9.01 -9.24
C ILE A 487 -12.70 -7.68 -9.67
N TYR A 488 -13.27 -6.97 -10.65
CA TYR A 488 -12.75 -5.68 -11.08
C TYR A 488 -12.69 -4.68 -9.93
N ASN A 489 -13.75 -4.58 -9.13
CA ASN A 489 -13.82 -3.68 -7.97
C ASN A 489 -12.82 -4.06 -6.88
N TYR A 490 -12.50 -5.35 -6.73
CA TYR A 490 -11.45 -5.82 -5.83
C TYR A 490 -10.09 -5.23 -6.20
N TYR A 491 -9.71 -5.27 -7.47
CA TYR A 491 -8.44 -4.71 -7.94
C TYR A 491 -8.44 -3.17 -7.94
N ASN A 492 -9.59 -2.53 -8.09
CA ASN A 492 -9.72 -1.09 -8.31
C ASN A 492 -10.44 -0.38 -7.15
N ILE A 493 -10.15 -0.77 -5.90
CA ILE A 493 -10.69 -0.10 -4.71
C ILE A 493 -10.16 1.34 -4.69
N PRO A 494 -11.03 2.36 -4.58
CA PRO A 494 -10.58 3.75 -4.47
C PRO A 494 -9.64 3.94 -3.28
N THR A 495 -8.51 4.58 -3.48
CA THR A 495 -7.66 5.04 -2.38
C THR A 495 -8.33 6.20 -1.68
N PRO A 496 -8.38 6.23 -0.34
CA PRO A 496 -9.00 7.31 0.43
C PRO A 496 -8.27 8.64 0.31
#